data_4465ddaa12c4abb1260181090eeeb1b7
#
_entry.id   4465ddaa12c4abb1260181090eeeb1b7
#
_cell.length_a   1.000
_cell.length_b   1.000
_cell.length_c   1.000
_cell.angle_alpha   90.00
_cell.angle_beta   90.00
_cell.angle_gamma   90.00
#
_symmetry.space_group_name_H-M   'P 1'
#
loop_
_entity.id
_entity.type
_entity.pdbx_description
1 polymer ?
#
loop_
_entity_poly.entity_id
_entity_poly.type
_entity_poly.pdbx_seq_one_letter_code
_entity_poly.pdbx_strand_id
1 'polypeptide(L)' 'MVGLIEFLAHNLVDEPESVEVRPIRDDRYATVVGLRVAESDLGKVIGRQGRVVRGLRALVKAAATRKGTRVDLDVV' A
#
# COMPACT_ATOMS: atom_id res chain seq x y z
N MET A 1 -10.32 1.67 -2.57
CA MET A 1 -8.93 1.89 -2.07
C MET A 1 -8.02 0.73 -2.36
N VAL A 2 -8.50 -0.50 -2.19
CA VAL A 2 -7.72 -1.70 -2.53
C VAL A 2 -7.27 -1.66 -4.00
N GLY A 3 -8.15 -1.29 -4.91
CA GLY A 3 -7.80 -1.22 -6.33
C GLY A 3 -6.68 -0.24 -6.64
N LEU A 4 -6.63 0.91 -5.95
CA LEU A 4 -5.56 1.88 -6.11
C LEU A 4 -4.24 1.30 -5.63
N ILE A 5 -4.24 0.66 -4.48
CA ILE A 5 -3.03 0.06 -3.90
C ILE A 5 -2.52 -1.06 -4.80
N GLU A 6 -3.40 -1.92 -5.29
CA GLU A 6 -3.02 -2.98 -6.23
C GLU A 6 -2.41 -2.41 -7.50
N PHE A 7 -3.03 -1.38 -8.07
CA PHE A 7 -2.54 -0.73 -9.27
C PHE A 7 -1.12 -0.18 -9.07
N LEU A 8 -0.92 0.55 -7.98
CA LEU A 8 0.39 1.13 -7.67
C LEU A 8 1.44 0.03 -7.46
N ALA A 9 1.09 -1.01 -6.72
CA ALA A 9 2.01 -2.11 -6.45
C ALA A 9 2.38 -2.86 -7.74
N HIS A 10 1.39 -3.16 -8.57
CA HIS A 10 1.63 -3.87 -9.83
C HIS A 10 2.59 -3.11 -10.76
N ASN A 11 2.62 -1.80 -10.68
CA ASN A 11 3.52 -0.98 -11.49
C ASN A 11 4.94 -0.92 -10.93
N LEU A 12 5.15 -1.37 -9.70
CA LEU A 12 6.46 -1.33 -9.04
C LEU A 12 7.19 -2.67 -9.03
N VAL A 13 6.46 -3.77 -9.12
CA VAL A 13 7.01 -5.10 -8.88
C VAL A 13 7.27 -5.85 -10.18
N ASP A 14 8.17 -6.83 -10.11
CA ASP A 14 8.44 -7.75 -11.22
C ASP A 14 7.52 -8.98 -11.18
N GLU A 15 6.97 -9.29 -10.00
CA GLU A 15 6.10 -10.44 -9.80
C GLU A 15 4.72 -10.00 -9.31
N PRO A 16 3.90 -9.44 -10.22
CA PRO A 16 2.59 -8.92 -9.83
C PRO A 16 1.62 -9.97 -9.31
N GLU A 17 1.79 -11.23 -9.69
CA GLU A 17 0.96 -12.33 -9.19
C GLU A 17 1.17 -12.60 -7.70
N SER A 18 2.26 -12.11 -7.13
CA SER A 18 2.54 -12.27 -5.70
C SER A 18 2.01 -11.11 -4.85
N VAL A 19 1.44 -10.09 -5.50
CA VAL A 19 0.89 -8.94 -4.77
C VAL A 19 -0.40 -9.33 -4.08
N GLU A 20 -0.45 -9.08 -2.77
CA GLU A 20 -1.66 -9.25 -1.96
C GLU A 20 -1.95 -7.95 -1.23
N VAL A 21 -3.21 -7.55 -1.25
CA VAL A 21 -3.70 -6.39 -0.52
C VAL A 21 -4.82 -6.83 0.39
N ARG A 22 -4.64 -6.67 1.70
CA ARG A 22 -5.60 -7.13 2.71
C ARG A 22 -5.83 -6.06 3.76
N PRO A 23 -7.06 -5.90 4.24
CA PRO A 23 -7.30 -5.10 5.42
C PRO A 23 -6.67 -5.81 6.64
N ILE A 24 -5.81 -5.11 7.37
CA ILE A 24 -5.22 -5.60 8.62
C ILE A 24 -6.08 -5.14 9.79
N ARG A 25 -6.59 -3.92 9.70
CA ARG A 25 -7.42 -3.32 10.71
C ARG A 25 -8.52 -2.53 10.01
N ASP A 26 -9.73 -2.69 10.46
CA ASP A 26 -10.88 -1.97 9.90
C ASP A 26 -11.88 -1.71 11.01
N ASP A 27 -11.78 -0.54 11.63
CA ASP A 27 -12.68 -0.13 12.68
C ASP A 27 -13.18 1.29 12.40
N ARG A 28 -14.01 1.85 13.32
CA ARG A 28 -14.63 3.15 13.10
C ARG A 28 -13.62 4.30 13.02
N TYR A 29 -12.42 4.11 13.51
CA TYR A 29 -11.42 5.17 13.60
C TYR A 29 -10.44 5.16 12.45
N ALA A 30 -10.06 3.98 11.97
CA ALA A 30 -9.05 3.86 10.94
C ALA A 30 -9.11 2.50 10.26
N THR A 31 -8.72 2.49 9.00
CA THR A 31 -8.48 1.26 8.24
C THR A 31 -6.99 1.18 7.96
N VAL A 32 -6.37 0.07 8.26
CA VAL A 32 -4.99 -0.21 7.88
C VAL A 32 -4.99 -1.33 6.87
N VAL A 33 -4.42 -1.05 5.71
CA VAL A 33 -4.35 -2.02 4.61
C VAL A 33 -2.92 -2.55 4.54
N GLY A 34 -2.78 -3.86 4.56
CA GLY A 34 -1.49 -4.52 4.41
C GLY A 34 -1.20 -4.82 2.96
N LEU A 35 0.00 -4.46 2.52
CA LEU A 35 0.50 -4.79 1.20
C LEU A 35 1.60 -5.83 1.33
N ARG A 36 1.45 -6.93 0.60
CA ARG A 36 2.44 -8.00 0.54
C ARG A 36 2.88 -8.17 -0.89
N VAL A 37 4.18 -8.30 -1.08
CA VAL A 37 4.79 -8.51 -2.40
C VAL A 37 5.78 -9.67 -2.31
N ALA A 38 6.27 -10.14 -3.46
CA ALA A 38 7.33 -11.13 -3.48
C ALA A 38 8.55 -10.60 -2.73
N GLU A 39 9.25 -11.47 -2.03
CA GLU A 39 10.43 -11.07 -1.25
C GLU A 39 11.46 -10.36 -2.12
N SER A 40 11.64 -10.82 -3.36
CA SER A 40 12.56 -10.20 -4.32
C SER A 40 12.17 -8.78 -4.71
N ASP A 41 10.89 -8.41 -4.54
CA ASP A 41 10.39 -7.08 -4.88
C ASP A 41 10.32 -6.14 -3.68
N LEU A 42 10.53 -6.65 -2.49
CA LEU A 42 10.36 -5.87 -1.26
C LEU A 42 11.20 -4.60 -1.26
N GLY A 43 12.44 -4.69 -1.70
CA GLY A 43 13.34 -3.55 -1.79
C GLY A 43 12.82 -2.46 -2.72
N LYS A 44 12.14 -2.83 -3.80
CA LYS A 44 11.56 -1.87 -4.75
C LYS A 44 10.38 -1.12 -4.15
N VAL A 45 9.57 -1.83 -3.36
CA VAL A 45 8.39 -1.23 -2.73
C VAL A 45 8.79 -0.33 -1.56
N ILE A 46 9.78 -0.72 -0.79
CA ILE A 46 10.31 0.11 0.29
C ILE A 46 11.06 1.30 -0.27
N GLY A 47 11.96 1.03 -1.23
CA GLY A 47 12.79 2.05 -1.84
C GLY A 47 13.94 2.48 -0.94
N ARG A 48 14.84 3.27 -1.51
CA ARG A 48 16.00 3.76 -0.76
C ARG A 48 15.53 4.62 0.40
N GLN A 49 15.95 4.26 1.62
CA GLN A 49 15.60 4.98 2.84
C GLN A 49 14.08 5.08 3.05
N GLY A 50 13.33 4.12 2.50
CA GLY A 50 11.88 4.10 2.66
C GLY A 50 11.13 5.14 1.83
N ARG A 51 11.75 5.73 0.81
CA ARG A 51 11.13 6.81 0.02
C ARG A 51 9.91 6.34 -0.76
N VAL A 52 9.98 5.15 -1.36
CA VAL A 52 8.88 4.65 -2.16
C VAL A 52 7.67 4.36 -1.28
N VAL A 53 7.86 3.65 -0.18
CA VAL A 53 6.75 3.32 0.73
C VAL A 53 6.14 4.58 1.35
N ARG A 54 6.95 5.59 1.65
CA ARG A 54 6.41 6.86 2.16
C ARG A 54 5.56 7.57 1.11
N GLY A 55 6.00 7.53 -0.15
CA GLY A 55 5.21 8.07 -1.25
C GLY A 55 3.89 7.33 -1.43
N LEU A 56 3.92 6.01 -1.35
CA LEU A 56 2.71 5.20 -1.42
C LEU A 56 1.74 5.53 -0.28
N ARG A 57 2.26 5.66 0.93
CA ARG A 57 1.43 6.04 2.09
C ARG A 57 0.80 7.41 1.91
N ALA A 58 1.56 8.36 1.39
CA ALA A 58 1.06 9.71 1.14
C ALA A 58 -0.07 9.71 0.10
N LEU A 59 0.09 8.95 -0.98
CA LEU A 59 -0.94 8.84 -2.02
C LEU A 59 -2.22 8.20 -1.48
N VAL A 60 -2.09 7.12 -0.73
CA VAL A 60 -3.23 6.42 -0.13
C VAL A 60 -3.95 7.33 0.85
N LYS A 61 -3.20 8.03 1.68
CA LYS A 61 -3.77 8.95 2.67
C LYS A 61 -4.52 10.10 1.99
N ALA A 62 -3.94 10.68 0.95
CA ALA A 62 -4.58 11.76 0.21
C ALA A 62 -5.87 11.29 -0.46
N ALA A 63 -5.86 10.12 -1.09
CA ALA A 63 -7.04 9.56 -1.73
C ALA A 63 -8.15 9.26 -0.72
N ALA A 64 -7.79 8.74 0.45
CA ALA A 64 -8.75 8.46 1.52
C ALA A 64 -9.37 9.75 2.06
N THR A 65 -8.54 10.78 2.27
CA THR A 65 -9.01 12.08 2.75
C THR A 65 -10.04 12.68 1.80
N ARG A 66 -9.82 12.56 0.51
CA ARG A 66 -10.77 13.07 -0.50
C ARG A 66 -12.11 12.34 -0.43
N LYS A 67 -12.13 11.10 0.03
CA LYS A 67 -13.35 10.32 0.22
C LYS A 67 -13.94 10.47 1.61
N GLY A 68 -13.33 11.26 2.47
CA GLY A 68 -13.80 11.46 3.83
C GLY A 68 -13.50 10.28 4.76
N THR A 69 -12.48 9.48 4.42
CA THR A 69 -12.10 8.31 5.23
C THR A 69 -10.64 8.42 5.68
N ARG A 70 -10.24 7.50 6.54
CA ARG A 70 -8.86 7.43 7.00
C ARG A 70 -8.32 6.03 6.71
N VAL A 71 -7.32 5.97 5.84
CA VAL A 71 -6.69 4.72 5.43
C VAL A 71 -5.19 4.86 5.53
N ASP A 72 -4.55 3.93 6.21
CA ASP A 72 -3.10 3.82 6.27
C ASP A 72 -2.65 2.55 5.54
N LEU A 73 -1.44 2.60 5.00
CA LEU A 73 -0.84 1.48 4.29
C LEU A 73 0.36 0.97 5.08
N ASP A 74 0.45 -0.34 5.19
CA ASP A 74 1.59 -0.99 5.82
C ASP A 74 2.11 -2.11 4.91
N VAL A 75 3.42 -2.26 4.83
CA VAL A 75 4.05 -3.35 4.07
C VAL A 75 4.36 -4.47 5.04
N VAL A 76 3.80 -5.64 4.77
CA VAL A 76 3.89 -6.78 5.67
C VAL A 76 4.62 -7.97 5.08
#